data_544fe535f7235e26cce6021b02b397c0
#
_entry.id   544fe535f7235e26cce6021b02b397c0
#
_cell.length_a   1.000
_cell.length_b   1.000
_cell.length_c   1.000
_cell.angle_alpha   90.00
_cell.angle_beta   90.00
_cell.angle_gamma   90.00
#
_symmetry.space_group_name_H-M   'P 1'
#
loop_
_entity.id
_entity.type
_entity.pdbx_description
1 polymer ?
#
loop_
_entity_poly.entity_id
_entity_poly.type
_entity_poly.pdbx_seq_one_letter_code
_entity_poly.pdbx_strand_id
1 'polypeptide(L)'
;MNDQQKLELEAAAFRRLLQHLDERKDVQNIDLMNLAGFCRNCLSKWYRAAAEERGIEMSYDQAREVVYGMPYDEWKARYQKEASAEQKARFEEVTGESAG
;
A
#
# COMPACT_ATOMS: atom_id res chain seq x y z
N MET A 1 6.20 27.89 8.49
CA MET A 1 5.26 26.99 7.77
C MET A 1 3.98 26.88 8.58
N ASN A 2 2.83 27.20 8.00
CA ASN A 2 1.55 27.09 8.68
C ASN A 2 0.93 25.70 8.49
N ASP A 3 -0.19 25.45 9.17
CA ASP A 3 -0.85 24.14 9.13
C ASP A 3 -1.33 23.74 7.73
N GLN A 4 -1.82 24.69 6.95
CA GLN A 4 -2.27 24.43 5.57
C GLN A 4 -1.09 24.01 4.70
N GLN A 5 0.03 24.69 4.80
CA GLN A 5 1.24 24.34 4.05
C GLN A 5 1.74 22.95 4.45
N LYS A 6 1.71 22.62 5.74
CA LYS A 6 2.09 21.30 6.23
C LYS A 6 1.21 20.21 5.62
N LEU A 7 -0.11 20.42 5.60
CA LEU A 7 -1.04 19.48 4.98
C LEU A 7 -0.75 19.29 3.50
N GLU A 8 -0.47 20.36 2.78
CA GLU A 8 -0.15 20.30 1.36
C GLU A 8 1.15 19.52 1.10
N LEU A 9 2.16 19.74 1.91
CA LEU A 9 3.44 19.01 1.79
C LEU A 9 3.26 17.53 2.09
N GLU A 10 2.50 17.20 3.12
CA GLU A 10 2.20 15.81 3.47
C GLU A 10 1.41 15.13 2.35
N ALA A 11 0.41 15.80 1.78
CA ALA A 11 -0.35 15.27 0.65
C ALA A 11 0.54 15.09 -0.58
N ALA A 12 1.39 16.06 -0.89
CA ALA A 12 2.29 15.97 -2.03
C ALA A 12 3.30 14.83 -1.87
N ALA A 13 3.85 14.65 -0.68
CA ALA A 13 4.79 13.56 -0.39
C ALA A 13 4.11 12.19 -0.50
N PHE A 14 2.89 12.07 -0.01
CA PHE A 14 2.12 10.82 -0.13
C PHE A 14 1.84 10.50 -1.59
N ARG A 15 1.41 11.47 -2.38
CA ARG A 15 1.17 11.28 -3.81
C ARG A 15 2.44 10.89 -4.55
N ARG A 16 3.58 11.47 -4.17
CA ARG A 16 4.87 11.10 -4.75
C ARG A 16 5.27 9.67 -4.41
N LEU A 17 4.96 9.22 -3.18
CA LEU A 17 5.17 7.83 -2.78
C LEU A 17 4.33 6.89 -3.65
N LEU A 18 3.05 7.21 -3.86
CA LEU A 18 2.16 6.39 -4.70
C LEU A 18 2.67 6.32 -6.13
N GLN A 19 3.14 7.44 -6.68
CA GLN A 19 3.74 7.49 -8.01
C GLN A 19 4.99 6.60 -8.10
N HIS A 20 5.83 6.64 -7.07
CA HIS A 20 7.04 5.81 -7.02
C HIS A 20 6.70 4.32 -7.01
N LEU A 21 5.72 3.93 -6.19
CA LEU A 21 5.26 2.54 -6.15
C LEU A 21 4.64 2.11 -7.48
N ASP A 22 3.94 3.03 -8.17
CA ASP A 22 3.37 2.77 -9.49
C ASP A 22 4.46 2.56 -10.54
N GLU A 23 5.58 3.27 -10.44
CA GLU A 23 6.75 3.09 -11.31
C GLU A 23 7.49 1.78 -11.00
N ARG A 24 7.26 1.18 -9.85
CA ARG A 24 7.92 -0.03 -9.39
C ARG A 24 6.91 -1.15 -9.14
N LYS A 25 6.08 -1.44 -10.14
CA LYS A 25 5.11 -2.56 -10.08
C LYS A 25 5.79 -3.93 -9.99
N ASP A 26 7.07 -4.00 -10.34
CA ASP A 26 7.92 -5.19 -10.17
C ASP A 26 8.13 -5.54 -8.70
N VAL A 27 8.09 -4.54 -7.81
CA VAL A 27 8.23 -4.77 -6.37
C VAL A 27 6.90 -5.29 -5.82
N GLN A 28 6.91 -6.51 -5.34
CA GLN A 28 5.74 -7.17 -4.81
C GLN A 28 5.41 -6.69 -3.40
N ASN A 29 4.14 -6.81 -3.01
CA ASN A 29 3.73 -6.45 -1.65
C ASN A 29 4.49 -7.25 -0.59
N ILE A 30 4.77 -8.53 -0.87
CA ILE A 30 5.56 -9.35 0.06
C ILE A 30 6.98 -8.81 0.22
N ASP A 31 7.58 -8.25 -0.85
CA ASP A 31 8.91 -7.64 -0.79
C ASP A 31 8.90 -6.42 0.13
N LEU A 32 7.88 -5.57 0.00
CA LEU A 32 7.71 -4.39 0.85
C LEU A 32 7.51 -4.79 2.32
N MET A 33 6.67 -5.78 2.58
CA MET A 33 6.44 -6.30 3.92
C MET A 33 7.74 -6.84 4.54
N ASN A 34 8.51 -7.58 3.77
CA ASN A 34 9.76 -8.17 4.23
C ASN A 34 10.83 -7.11 4.51
N LEU A 35 10.85 -6.05 3.71
CA LEU A 35 11.84 -4.98 3.83
C LEU A 35 11.47 -3.95 4.91
N ALA A 36 10.22 -3.51 4.94
CA ALA A 36 9.83 -2.33 5.70
C ALA A 36 8.60 -2.53 6.60
N GLY A 37 7.99 -3.70 6.58
CA GLY A 37 6.86 -4.01 7.45
C GLY A 37 5.53 -3.39 7.00
N PHE A 38 5.45 -2.86 5.80
CA PHE A 38 4.19 -2.37 5.22
C PHE A 38 4.15 -2.69 3.73
N CYS A 39 2.97 -2.61 3.15
CA CYS A 39 2.81 -2.77 1.71
C CYS A 39 1.70 -1.85 1.20
N ARG A 40 1.37 -1.93 -0.09
CA ARG A 40 0.31 -1.13 -0.71
C ARG A 40 -1.03 -1.32 -0.02
N ASN A 41 -1.32 -2.52 0.45
CA ASN A 41 -2.54 -2.80 1.20
C ASN A 41 -2.57 -2.09 2.56
N CYS A 42 -1.43 -2.01 3.23
CA CYS A 42 -1.33 -1.25 4.49
C CYS A 42 -1.60 0.24 4.26
N LEU A 43 -1.03 0.82 3.22
CA LEU A 43 -1.30 2.20 2.84
C LEU A 43 -2.80 2.42 2.57
N SER A 44 -3.44 1.46 1.91
CA SER A 44 -4.88 1.50 1.63
C SER A 44 -5.70 1.49 2.91
N LYS A 45 -5.32 0.65 3.88
CA LYS A 45 -5.98 0.58 5.19
C LYS A 45 -5.82 1.89 5.96
N TRP A 46 -4.64 2.48 5.94
CA TRP A 46 -4.37 3.77 6.61
C TRP A 46 -5.16 4.90 5.96
N TYR A 47 -5.28 4.89 4.64
CA TYR A 47 -6.06 5.87 3.89
C TYR A 47 -7.54 5.77 4.25
N ARG A 48 -8.07 4.55 4.29
CA ARG A 48 -9.44 4.29 4.71
C ARG A 48 -9.70 4.73 6.16
N ALA A 49 -8.78 4.40 7.07
CA ALA A 49 -8.89 4.79 8.47
C ALA A 49 -8.95 6.31 8.62
N ALA A 50 -8.11 7.03 7.86
CA ALA A 50 -8.12 8.49 7.85
C ALA A 50 -9.46 9.05 7.35
N ALA A 51 -10.06 8.42 6.36
CA ALA A 51 -11.39 8.79 5.86
C ALA A 51 -12.47 8.57 6.94
N GLU A 52 -12.45 7.42 7.59
CA GLU A 52 -13.41 7.09 8.66
C GLU A 52 -13.34 8.09 9.82
N GLU A 53 -12.14 8.47 10.25
CA GLU A 53 -11.94 9.48 11.30
C GLU A 53 -12.55 10.83 10.95
N ARG A 54 -12.75 11.12 9.69
CA ARG A 54 -13.31 12.37 9.17
C ARG A 54 -14.76 12.24 8.71
N GLY A 55 -15.40 11.10 9.01
CA GLY A 55 -16.79 10.86 8.65
C GLY A 55 -17.03 10.63 7.17
N ILE A 56 -15.98 10.25 6.43
CA ILE A 56 -16.08 9.95 5.00
C ILE A 56 -16.24 8.45 4.83
N GLU A 57 -17.34 8.02 4.22
CA GLU A 57 -17.55 6.61 3.91
C GLU A 57 -16.66 6.19 2.75
N MET A 58 -15.90 5.14 2.96
CA MET A 58 -14.99 4.61 1.94
C MET A 58 -14.83 3.11 2.15
N SER A 59 -15.03 2.33 1.08
CA SER A 59 -14.77 0.91 1.13
C SER A 59 -13.25 0.66 1.04
N TYR A 60 -12.82 -0.52 1.46
CA TYR A 60 -11.42 -0.93 1.30
C TYR A 60 -11.03 -0.96 -0.19
N ASP A 61 -11.92 -1.43 -1.06
CA ASP A 61 -11.66 -1.46 -2.50
C ASP A 61 -11.47 -0.05 -3.09
N GLN A 62 -12.26 0.92 -2.62
CA GLN A 62 -12.08 2.32 -3.03
C GLN A 62 -10.72 2.86 -2.57
N ALA A 63 -10.32 2.56 -1.34
CA ALA A 63 -9.02 2.98 -0.82
C ALA A 63 -7.87 2.33 -1.60
N ARG A 64 -7.99 1.04 -1.92
CA ARG A 64 -6.99 0.34 -2.75
C ARG A 64 -6.89 0.95 -4.14
N GLU A 65 -8.00 1.34 -4.74
CA GLU A 65 -7.98 1.98 -6.06
C GLU A 65 -7.17 3.29 -6.03
N VAL A 66 -7.29 4.07 -4.97
CA VAL A 66 -6.48 5.29 -4.78
C VAL A 66 -4.99 4.94 -4.73
N VAL A 67 -4.62 3.93 -3.95
CA VAL A 67 -3.21 3.56 -3.75
C VAL A 67 -2.60 2.88 -4.98
N TYR A 68 -3.34 1.99 -5.61
CA TYR A 68 -2.86 1.23 -6.76
C TYR A 68 -3.01 1.98 -8.10
N GLY A 69 -3.85 3.02 -8.14
CA GLY A 69 -4.13 3.75 -9.37
C GLY A 69 -5.02 3.00 -10.36
N MET A 70 -5.59 1.88 -9.96
CA MET A 70 -6.50 1.04 -10.73
C MET A 70 -7.24 0.10 -9.78
N PRO A 71 -8.33 -0.58 -10.23
CA PRO A 71 -8.98 -1.59 -9.41
C PRO A 71 -7.98 -2.69 -8.99
N TYR A 72 -8.03 -3.08 -7.73
CA TYR A 72 -7.08 -4.04 -7.17
C TYR A 72 -7.04 -5.37 -7.93
N ASP A 73 -8.20 -5.88 -8.34
CA ASP A 73 -8.27 -7.15 -9.08
C ASP A 73 -7.51 -7.06 -10.39
N GLU A 74 -7.57 -5.92 -11.07
CA GLU A 74 -6.82 -5.68 -12.30
C GLU A 74 -5.30 -5.64 -12.02
N TRP A 75 -4.89 -4.92 -10.98
CA TRP A 75 -3.49 -4.84 -10.57
C TRP A 75 -2.94 -6.23 -10.23
N LYS A 76 -3.72 -6.98 -9.45
CA LYS A 76 -3.35 -8.34 -9.03
C LYS A 76 -3.17 -9.26 -10.22
N ALA A 77 -4.11 -9.22 -11.17
CA ALA A 77 -4.05 -10.06 -12.37
C ALA A 77 -2.84 -9.73 -13.26
N ARG A 78 -2.48 -8.46 -13.35
CA ARG A 78 -1.39 -8.00 -14.24
C ARG A 78 -0.01 -8.07 -13.63
N TYR A 79 0.11 -7.77 -12.34
CA TYR A 79 1.42 -7.49 -11.73
C TYR A 79 1.78 -8.38 -10.55
N GLN A 80 0.83 -8.95 -9.84
CA GLN A 80 1.14 -9.81 -8.71
C GLN A 80 1.68 -11.15 -9.20
N LYS A 81 2.81 -11.55 -8.62
CA LYS A 81 3.46 -12.83 -8.92
C LYS A 81 3.38 -13.73 -7.71
N GLU A 82 3.42 -15.05 -7.95
CA GLU A 82 3.50 -16.01 -6.87
C GLU A 82 4.79 -15.80 -6.09
N ALA A 83 4.69 -15.78 -4.75
CA ALA A 83 5.84 -15.60 -3.88
C ALA A 83 6.70 -16.86 -3.88
N SER A 84 8.03 -16.66 -3.90
CA SER A 84 9.01 -17.75 -3.77
C SER A 84 9.01 -18.32 -2.35
N ALA A 85 9.59 -19.49 -2.18
CA ALA A 85 9.78 -20.09 -0.86
C ALA A 85 10.60 -19.18 0.07
N GLU A 86 11.63 -18.51 -0.48
CA GLU A 86 12.45 -17.57 0.29
C GLU A 86 11.66 -16.34 0.73
N GLN A 87 10.83 -15.78 -0.14
CA GLN A 87 9.96 -14.66 0.18
C GLN A 87 8.98 -15.01 1.29
N LYS A 88 8.36 -16.19 1.20
CA LYS A 88 7.41 -16.69 2.22
C LYS A 88 8.09 -16.92 3.55
N ALA A 89 9.27 -17.54 3.55
CA ALA A 89 10.04 -17.79 4.78
C ALA A 89 10.42 -16.47 5.47
N ARG A 90 10.86 -15.49 4.70
CA ARG A 90 11.20 -14.17 5.24
C ARG A 90 9.96 -13.44 5.78
N PHE A 91 8.83 -13.58 5.11
CA PHE A 91 7.57 -13.00 5.57
C PHE A 91 7.17 -13.57 6.94
N GLU A 92 7.30 -14.88 7.13
CA GLU A 92 7.03 -15.52 8.42
C GLU A 92 7.97 -14.99 9.52
N GLU A 93 9.26 -14.81 9.21
CA GLU A 93 10.23 -14.27 10.17
C GLU A 93 9.88 -12.86 10.62
N VAL A 94 9.50 -11.97 9.68
CA VAL A 94 9.29 -10.53 9.99
C VAL A 94 7.90 -10.25 10.53
N THR A 95 6.89 -11.06 10.19
CA THR A 95 5.50 -10.82 10.60
C THR A 95 5.00 -11.82 11.64
N GLY A 96 5.61 -12.99 11.74
CA GLY A 96 5.12 -14.08 12.55
C GLY A 96 3.88 -14.75 11.97
N GLU A 97 3.53 -14.44 10.72
CA GLU A 97 2.34 -14.97 10.04
C GLU A 97 2.73 -15.82 8.83
N SER A 98 1.86 -16.75 8.46
CA SER A 98 2.04 -17.53 7.25
C SER A 98 1.70 -16.69 6.03
N ALA A 99 2.50 -16.80 4.97
CA ALA A 99 2.31 -16.11 3.70
C ALA A 99 1.38 -16.89 2.73
N GLY A 100 0.45 -17.60 3.29
CA GLY A 100 -0.46 -18.45 2.55
C GLY A 100 -1.63 -17.75 1.88
#